data_52c962788bc150f5cb73ef15a96ff5e8
#
_entry.id   52c962788bc150f5cb73ef15a96ff5e8
#
_cell.length_a   1.000
_cell.length_b   1.000
_cell.length_c   1.000
_cell.angle_alpha   90.00
_cell.angle_beta   90.00
_cell.angle_gamma   90.00
#
_symmetry.space_group_name_H-M   'P 1'
#
loop_
_entity.id
_entity.type
_entity.pdbx_description
1 polymer ?
#
loop_
_entity_poly.entity_id
_entity_poly.type
_entity_poly.pdbx_seq_one_letter_code
_entity_poly.pdbx_strand_id
1 'polypeptide(L)'
;MCTMKKVTLPDEPVLEQRKDRTIEKIKDMTLKRTIARSILENLHDWFGIDESREQYIRECSDWMFFAVRENGHYAGFLCLKETGRQTVELAVMGVLRAYHRKGLGKALFHEAKKAAAKEGYSFMQVKTVKMGVYEDYDITNRFYLSLGFAEFEVIEELWGKENPCQIYVMSLK
;
A
#
# COMPACT_ATOMS: atom_id res chain seq x y z
N MET A 1 -32.22 61.87 3.19
CA MET A 1 -31.86 60.59 2.51
C MET A 1 -30.51 60.07 3.08
N CYS A 2 -30.56 59.11 3.96
CA CYS A 2 -29.38 58.57 4.60
C CYS A 2 -29.00 57.26 3.89
N THR A 3 -27.88 57.25 3.19
CA THR A 3 -27.40 56.10 2.44
C THR A 3 -26.62 55.17 3.39
N MET A 4 -27.20 54.02 3.75
CA MET A 4 -26.51 52.97 4.49
C MET A 4 -25.44 52.34 3.61
N LYS A 5 -24.16 52.48 3.99
CA LYS A 5 -23.05 51.71 3.45
C LYS A 5 -23.13 50.29 3.97
N LYS A 6 -23.26 49.32 3.06
CA LYS A 6 -23.12 47.91 3.34
C LYS A 6 -21.68 47.64 3.78
N VAL A 7 -21.47 47.22 5.03
CA VAL A 7 -20.20 46.73 5.54
C VAL A 7 -20.10 45.28 5.08
N THR A 8 -19.22 45.00 4.12
CA THR A 8 -18.78 43.62 3.76
C THR A 8 -17.79 43.17 4.82
N LEU A 9 -18.16 42.13 5.54
CA LEU A 9 -17.21 41.39 6.42
C LEU A 9 -16.13 40.73 5.57
N PRO A 10 -14.87 40.75 6.00
CA PRO A 10 -13.82 40.03 5.28
C PRO A 10 -14.10 38.53 5.35
N ASP A 11 -13.92 37.85 4.22
CA ASP A 11 -13.96 36.38 4.14
C ASP A 11 -12.98 35.81 5.15
N GLU A 12 -13.46 34.98 6.08
CA GLU A 12 -12.61 34.21 6.96
C GLU A 12 -11.71 33.30 6.09
N PRO A 13 -10.39 33.23 6.36
CA PRO A 13 -9.54 32.32 5.64
C PRO A 13 -10.03 30.90 5.89
N VAL A 14 -10.41 30.21 4.83
CA VAL A 14 -10.64 28.75 4.85
C VAL A 14 -9.34 28.13 5.34
N LEU A 15 -9.31 27.70 6.60
CA LEU A 15 -8.22 26.93 7.15
C LEU A 15 -8.12 25.66 6.32
N GLU A 16 -7.17 25.64 5.39
CA GLU A 16 -6.76 24.45 4.66
C GLU A 16 -6.35 23.41 5.73
N GLN A 17 -7.24 22.44 5.99
CA GLN A 17 -6.97 21.38 6.96
C GLN A 17 -5.69 20.68 6.51
N ARG A 18 -4.57 20.96 7.18
CA ARG A 18 -3.34 20.21 7.02
C ARG A 18 -3.70 18.74 7.28
N LYS A 19 -3.68 17.93 6.23
CA LYS A 19 -3.91 16.50 6.36
C LYS A 19 -2.85 15.97 7.30
N ASP A 20 -3.28 15.54 8.49
CA ASP A 20 -2.40 14.88 9.45
C ASP A 20 -2.12 13.47 8.96
N ARG A 21 -1.05 13.35 8.15
CA ARG A 21 -0.58 12.09 7.59
C ARG A 21 0.70 11.68 8.25
N THR A 22 0.72 10.49 8.82
CA THR A 22 1.90 9.87 9.40
C THR A 22 2.10 8.45 8.86
N ILE A 23 3.36 8.05 8.67
CA ILE A 23 3.73 6.67 8.31
C ILE A 23 4.57 6.11 9.45
N GLU A 24 4.18 4.94 9.93
CA GLU A 24 4.76 4.30 11.10
C GLU A 24 5.24 2.89 10.76
N LYS A 25 6.43 2.51 11.28
CA LYS A 25 6.85 1.10 11.31
C LYS A 25 6.25 0.46 12.56
N ILE A 26 5.26 -0.42 12.38
CA ILE A 26 4.56 -1.09 13.47
C ILE A 26 5.36 -2.29 13.95
N LYS A 27 5.57 -2.40 15.26
CA LYS A 27 6.28 -3.52 15.90
C LYS A 27 5.34 -4.49 16.61
N ASP A 28 4.27 -3.99 17.19
CA ASP A 28 3.30 -4.80 17.92
C ASP A 28 2.54 -5.75 17.01
N MET A 29 2.62 -7.05 17.28
CA MET A 29 2.07 -8.12 16.45
C MET A 29 0.54 -8.09 16.40
N THR A 30 -0.11 -7.76 17.51
CA THR A 30 -1.57 -7.67 17.61
C THR A 30 -2.08 -6.49 16.80
N LEU A 31 -1.41 -5.33 16.92
CA LEU A 31 -1.75 -4.14 16.15
C LEU A 31 -1.56 -4.36 14.64
N LYS A 32 -0.48 -5.04 14.21
CA LYS A 32 -0.28 -5.41 12.80
C LYS A 32 -1.48 -6.21 12.25
N ARG A 33 -1.91 -7.25 12.96
CA ARG A 33 -3.06 -8.07 12.57
C ARG A 33 -4.37 -7.28 12.55
N THR A 34 -4.58 -6.42 13.53
CA THR A 34 -5.76 -5.55 13.60
C THR A 34 -5.83 -4.61 12.41
N ILE A 35 -4.71 -3.94 12.08
CA ILE A 35 -4.63 -3.05 10.92
C ILE A 35 -4.85 -3.82 9.62
N ALA A 36 -4.14 -4.93 9.43
CA ALA A 36 -4.25 -5.75 8.22
C ALA A 36 -5.69 -6.24 8.02
N ARG A 37 -6.34 -6.77 9.05
CA ARG A 37 -7.73 -7.23 9.00
C ARG A 37 -8.66 -6.10 8.61
N SER A 38 -8.61 -4.98 9.30
CA SER A 38 -9.46 -3.82 9.04
C SER A 38 -9.38 -3.33 7.61
N ILE A 39 -8.20 -3.43 6.98
CA ILE A 39 -8.00 -2.96 5.61
C ILE A 39 -8.35 -4.03 4.59
N LEU A 40 -7.85 -5.27 4.75
CA LEU A 40 -8.05 -6.34 3.78
C LEU A 40 -9.51 -6.78 3.67
N GLU A 41 -10.25 -6.80 4.76
CA GLU A 41 -11.70 -7.10 4.76
C GLU A 41 -12.53 -6.05 3.99
N ASN A 42 -12.01 -4.84 3.81
CA ASN A 42 -12.64 -3.78 3.00
C ASN A 42 -12.17 -3.74 1.54
N LEU A 43 -11.29 -4.68 1.13
CA LEU A 43 -10.71 -4.73 -0.21
C LEU A 43 -11.03 -6.06 -0.92
N HIS A 44 -12.31 -6.45 -0.93
CA HIS A 44 -12.79 -7.75 -1.45
C HIS A 44 -12.39 -8.02 -2.91
N ASP A 45 -12.26 -7.00 -3.75
CA ASP A 45 -11.92 -7.19 -5.17
C ASP A 45 -10.50 -7.77 -5.36
N TRP A 46 -9.60 -7.50 -4.43
CA TRP A 46 -8.23 -8.03 -4.43
C TRP A 46 -8.03 -9.20 -3.45
N PHE A 47 -8.82 -9.25 -2.37
CA PHE A 47 -8.67 -10.19 -1.26
C PHE A 47 -9.98 -10.95 -0.99
N GLY A 48 -10.67 -11.35 -2.07
CA GLY A 48 -11.97 -12.04 -2.01
C GLY A 48 -11.90 -13.48 -1.52
N ILE A 49 -10.74 -14.12 -1.55
CA ILE A 49 -10.54 -15.50 -1.05
C ILE A 49 -10.24 -15.42 0.44
N ASP A 50 -11.19 -15.80 1.27
CA ASP A 50 -11.12 -15.69 2.74
C ASP A 50 -9.89 -16.41 3.32
N GLU A 51 -9.58 -17.60 2.83
CA GLU A 51 -8.42 -18.38 3.31
C GLU A 51 -7.08 -17.67 3.04
N SER A 52 -6.90 -17.13 1.84
CA SER A 52 -5.71 -16.37 1.47
C SER A 52 -5.60 -15.07 2.26
N ARG A 53 -6.72 -14.38 2.47
CA ARG A 53 -6.76 -13.16 3.28
C ARG A 53 -6.39 -13.44 4.74
N GLU A 54 -6.93 -14.49 5.34
CA GLU A 54 -6.60 -14.90 6.70
C GLU A 54 -5.13 -15.32 6.83
N GLN A 55 -4.56 -15.93 5.81
CA GLN A 55 -3.14 -16.25 5.77
C GLN A 55 -2.30 -14.97 5.83
N TYR A 56 -2.56 -13.96 5.00
CA TYR A 56 -1.87 -12.67 5.06
C TYR A 56 -1.97 -12.02 6.43
N ILE A 57 -3.16 -12.01 7.04
CA ILE A 57 -3.39 -11.42 8.37
C ILE A 57 -2.57 -12.14 9.45
N ARG A 58 -2.42 -13.45 9.36
CA ARG A 58 -1.57 -14.22 10.31
C ARG A 58 -0.10 -13.93 10.09
N GLU A 59 0.37 -14.06 8.86
CA GLU A 59 1.79 -14.00 8.51
C GLU A 59 2.37 -12.58 8.61
N CYS A 60 1.59 -11.54 8.34
CA CYS A 60 2.06 -10.15 8.37
C CYS A 60 2.61 -9.72 9.74
N SER A 61 2.26 -10.43 10.82
CA SER A 61 2.79 -10.14 12.15
C SER A 61 4.31 -10.37 12.26
N ASP A 62 4.87 -11.28 11.46
CA ASP A 62 6.27 -11.65 11.49
C ASP A 62 7.13 -10.79 10.53
N TRP A 63 6.49 -10.00 9.67
CA TRP A 63 7.15 -9.21 8.64
C TRP A 63 7.39 -7.76 9.07
N MET A 64 8.28 -7.06 8.35
CA MET A 64 8.36 -5.61 8.46
C MET A 64 7.02 -5.00 8.02
N PHE A 65 6.43 -4.19 8.89
CA PHE A 65 5.08 -3.68 8.70
C PHE A 65 5.09 -2.15 8.77
N PHE A 66 4.58 -1.51 7.73
CA PHE A 66 4.39 -0.06 7.66
C PHE A 66 2.91 0.25 7.54
N ALA A 67 2.44 1.21 8.31
CA ALA A 67 1.07 1.68 8.25
C ALA A 67 1.01 3.18 8.00
N VAL A 68 0.04 3.64 7.24
CA VAL A 68 -0.27 5.06 7.06
C VAL A 68 -1.53 5.42 7.84
N ARG A 69 -1.41 6.45 8.67
CA ARG A 69 -2.56 7.11 9.31
C ARG A 69 -2.88 8.39 8.55
N GLU A 70 -4.16 8.64 8.37
CA GLU A 70 -4.70 9.88 7.80
C GLU A 70 -5.81 10.35 8.72
N ASN A 71 -5.69 11.57 9.27
CA ASN A 71 -6.62 12.12 10.25
C ASN A 71 -6.93 11.19 11.43
N GLY A 72 -5.88 10.55 11.99
CA GLY A 72 -5.98 9.68 13.15
C GLY A 72 -6.41 8.23 12.87
N HIS A 73 -6.78 7.87 11.65
CA HIS A 73 -7.23 6.52 11.28
C HIS A 73 -6.23 5.79 10.37
N TYR A 74 -6.05 4.50 10.55
CA TYR A 74 -5.25 3.69 9.63
C TYR A 74 -5.97 3.56 8.29
N ALA A 75 -5.36 4.10 7.25
CA ALA A 75 -5.91 4.16 5.89
C ALA A 75 -5.24 3.19 4.91
N GLY A 76 -4.11 2.60 5.30
CA GLY A 76 -3.38 1.64 4.49
C GLY A 76 -2.19 1.04 5.23
N PHE A 77 -1.67 -0.05 4.69
CA PHE A 77 -0.46 -0.72 5.18
C PHE A 77 0.31 -1.39 4.05
N LEU A 78 1.54 -1.75 4.34
CA LEU A 78 2.45 -2.48 3.47
C LEU A 78 3.36 -3.37 4.30
N CYS A 79 3.56 -4.62 3.86
CA CYS A 79 4.48 -5.56 4.50
C CYS A 79 5.61 -5.97 3.58
N LEU A 80 6.80 -6.06 4.15
CA LEU A 80 7.99 -6.62 3.50
C LEU A 80 8.38 -7.93 4.18
N LYS A 81 8.45 -9.00 3.38
CA LYS A 81 8.86 -10.35 3.77
C LYS A 81 10.26 -10.62 3.23
N GLU A 82 11.19 -11.08 4.07
CA GLU A 82 12.47 -11.58 3.58
C GLU A 82 12.25 -12.87 2.77
N THR A 83 12.77 -12.91 1.56
CA THR A 83 12.70 -14.08 0.66
C THR A 83 14.06 -14.65 0.33
N GLY A 84 15.13 -13.98 0.74
CA GLY A 84 16.51 -14.41 0.58
C GLY A 84 17.45 -13.40 1.22
N ARG A 85 18.73 -13.77 1.37
CA ARG A 85 19.76 -12.94 2.04
C ARG A 85 19.90 -11.53 1.47
N GLN A 86 19.51 -11.32 0.21
CA GLN A 86 19.67 -10.08 -0.51
C GLN A 86 18.32 -9.51 -1.01
N THR A 87 17.24 -10.24 -0.79
CA THR A 87 15.95 -9.95 -1.43
C THR A 87 14.83 -9.90 -0.42
N VAL A 88 14.03 -8.85 -0.53
CA VAL A 88 12.78 -8.68 0.22
C VAL A 88 11.61 -8.63 -0.76
N GLU A 89 10.47 -9.17 -0.38
CA GLU A 89 9.22 -9.13 -1.14
C GLU A 89 8.25 -8.13 -0.52
N LEU A 90 7.69 -7.24 -1.33
CA LEU A 90 6.45 -6.54 -1.00
C LEU A 90 5.34 -7.60 -1.02
N ALA A 91 5.11 -8.26 0.12
CA ALA A 91 4.28 -9.46 0.19
C ALA A 91 2.78 -9.15 0.20
N VAL A 92 2.38 -8.06 0.84
CA VAL A 92 0.99 -7.59 0.87
C VAL A 92 0.95 -6.08 1.09
N MET A 93 0.01 -5.44 0.43
CA MET A 93 -0.26 -4.02 0.55
C MET A 93 -1.74 -3.76 0.37
N GLY A 94 -2.30 -2.87 1.17
CA GLY A 94 -3.68 -2.40 1.02
C GLY A 94 -3.79 -0.93 1.38
N VAL A 95 -4.60 -0.20 0.62
CA VAL A 95 -5.05 1.16 0.93
C VAL A 95 -6.55 1.20 0.75
N LEU A 96 -7.29 1.68 1.74
CA LEU A 96 -8.75 1.80 1.68
C LEU A 96 -9.18 2.63 0.47
N ARG A 97 -10.24 2.22 -0.24
CA ARG A 97 -10.72 2.84 -1.48
C ARG A 97 -10.94 4.35 -1.35
N ALA A 98 -11.48 4.81 -0.21
CA ALA A 98 -11.69 6.23 0.06
C ALA A 98 -10.39 7.08 0.03
N TYR A 99 -9.25 6.43 0.14
CA TYR A 99 -7.92 7.05 0.15
C TYR A 99 -7.10 6.75 -1.12
N HIS A 100 -7.68 6.06 -2.11
CA HIS A 100 -7.01 5.85 -3.39
C HIS A 100 -6.73 7.17 -4.10
N ARG A 101 -5.71 7.20 -4.96
CA ARG A 101 -5.28 8.38 -5.76
C ARG A 101 -4.83 9.58 -4.92
N LYS A 102 -4.67 9.43 -3.61
CA LYS A 102 -4.20 10.48 -2.69
C LYS A 102 -2.70 10.34 -2.34
N GLY A 103 -1.99 9.43 -3.00
CA GLY A 103 -0.55 9.22 -2.82
C GLY A 103 -0.15 8.38 -1.61
N LEU A 104 -1.10 7.77 -0.86
CA LEU A 104 -0.80 6.98 0.34
C LEU A 104 0.04 5.75 0.01
N GLY A 105 -0.31 5.01 -1.04
CA GLY A 105 0.42 3.83 -1.47
C GLY A 105 1.87 4.14 -1.85
N LYS A 106 2.09 5.23 -2.58
CA LYS A 106 3.43 5.70 -2.93
C LYS A 106 4.25 6.10 -1.70
N ALA A 107 3.63 6.77 -0.74
CA ALA A 107 4.28 7.18 0.50
C ALA A 107 4.68 5.97 1.37
N LEU A 108 3.79 4.98 1.56
CA LEU A 108 4.08 3.71 2.21
C LEU A 108 5.27 2.99 1.55
N PHE A 109 5.22 2.88 0.22
CA PHE A 109 6.29 2.24 -0.54
C PHE A 109 7.64 2.92 -0.34
N HIS A 110 7.71 4.25 -0.38
CA HIS A 110 8.97 4.97 -0.18
C HIS A 110 9.59 4.73 1.19
N GLU A 111 8.79 4.70 2.26
CA GLU A 111 9.30 4.39 3.60
C GLU A 111 9.75 2.93 3.72
N ALA A 112 8.99 1.99 3.16
CA ALA A 112 9.36 0.59 3.11
C ALA A 112 10.66 0.36 2.31
N LYS A 113 10.79 1.01 1.15
CA LYS A 113 12.00 0.95 0.31
C LYS A 113 13.24 1.46 1.05
N LYS A 114 13.13 2.61 1.73
CA LYS A 114 14.23 3.15 2.55
C LYS A 114 14.64 2.18 3.66
N ALA A 115 13.65 1.59 4.34
CA ALA A 115 13.92 0.62 5.40
C ALA A 115 14.61 -0.62 4.85
N ALA A 116 14.16 -1.19 3.73
CA ALA A 116 14.77 -2.34 3.10
C ALA A 116 16.23 -2.07 2.69
N ALA A 117 16.50 -0.92 2.07
CA ALA A 117 17.85 -0.51 1.71
C ALA A 117 18.77 -0.36 2.95
N LYS A 118 18.25 0.22 4.03
CA LYS A 118 18.97 0.39 5.30
C LYS A 118 19.29 -0.95 5.98
N GLU A 119 18.41 -1.94 5.87
CA GLU A 119 18.62 -3.31 6.37
C GLU A 119 19.61 -4.10 5.48
N GLY A 120 20.06 -3.53 4.34
CA GLY A 120 21.10 -4.11 3.49
C GLY A 120 20.58 -4.96 2.34
N TYR A 121 19.29 -5.01 2.08
CA TYR A 121 18.74 -5.71 0.91
C TYR A 121 19.19 -5.03 -0.38
N SER A 122 19.49 -5.84 -1.39
CA SER A 122 19.92 -5.39 -2.72
C SER A 122 18.77 -5.29 -3.69
N PHE A 123 17.73 -6.10 -3.49
CA PHE A 123 16.61 -6.22 -4.39
C PHE A 123 15.28 -6.25 -3.63
N MET A 124 14.28 -5.70 -4.27
CA MET A 124 12.87 -5.86 -3.86
C MET A 124 12.09 -6.47 -5.01
N GLN A 125 11.27 -7.46 -4.69
CA GLN A 125 10.33 -8.07 -5.63
C GLN A 125 8.89 -7.86 -5.18
N VAL A 126 7.95 -8.00 -6.11
CA VAL A 126 6.53 -8.08 -5.85
C VAL A 126 5.88 -9.05 -6.82
N LYS A 127 4.89 -9.79 -6.35
CA LYS A 127 4.10 -10.74 -7.14
C LYS A 127 2.67 -10.23 -7.25
N THR A 128 2.10 -10.34 -8.44
CA THR A 128 0.70 -9.98 -8.70
C THR A 128 0.16 -10.80 -9.85
N VAL A 129 -1.15 -10.81 -10.03
CA VAL A 129 -1.74 -11.44 -11.23
C VAL A 129 -1.30 -10.66 -12.46
N LYS A 130 -0.95 -11.38 -13.53
CA LYS A 130 -0.48 -10.81 -14.80
C LYS A 130 -1.48 -9.80 -15.38
N MET A 131 -0.96 -8.74 -15.96
CA MET A 131 -1.77 -7.75 -16.68
C MET A 131 -2.59 -8.38 -17.80
N GLY A 132 -3.83 -7.92 -17.97
CA GLY A 132 -4.77 -8.40 -18.97
C GLY A 132 -5.69 -9.54 -18.52
N VAL A 133 -5.58 -9.99 -17.24
CA VAL A 133 -6.47 -11.01 -16.67
C VAL A 133 -7.67 -10.36 -15.98
N TYR A 134 -7.43 -9.37 -15.11
CA TYR A 134 -8.48 -8.63 -14.39
C TYR A 134 -8.16 -7.14 -14.35
N GLU A 135 -9.18 -6.29 -14.55
CA GLU A 135 -9.03 -4.82 -14.56
C GLU A 135 -8.41 -4.25 -13.27
N ASP A 136 -8.83 -4.74 -12.12
CA ASP A 136 -8.31 -4.28 -10.82
C ASP A 136 -6.83 -4.60 -10.66
N TYR A 137 -6.39 -5.76 -11.16
CA TYR A 137 -4.98 -6.13 -11.17
C TYR A 137 -4.17 -5.37 -12.23
N ASP A 138 -4.79 -4.94 -13.33
CA ASP A 138 -4.15 -4.06 -14.30
C ASP A 138 -3.77 -2.71 -13.69
N ILE A 139 -4.65 -2.16 -12.84
CA ILE A 139 -4.37 -0.95 -12.06
C ILE A 139 -3.19 -1.19 -11.11
N THR A 140 -3.16 -2.34 -10.45
CA THR A 140 -2.09 -2.75 -9.55
C THR A 140 -0.75 -2.91 -10.29
N ASN A 141 -0.73 -3.56 -11.45
CA ASN A 141 0.46 -3.69 -12.30
C ASN A 141 1.02 -2.32 -12.70
N ARG A 142 0.15 -1.41 -13.19
CA ARG A 142 0.56 -0.04 -13.54
C ARG A 142 1.11 0.74 -12.35
N PHE A 143 0.57 0.49 -11.15
CA PHE A 143 1.07 1.09 -9.92
C PHE A 143 2.51 0.65 -9.65
N TYR A 144 2.83 -0.65 -9.70
CA TYR A 144 4.19 -1.15 -9.49
C TYR A 144 5.17 -0.63 -10.55
N LEU A 145 4.78 -0.62 -11.83
CA LEU A 145 5.59 0.00 -12.89
C LEU A 145 5.87 1.49 -12.60
N SER A 146 4.87 2.23 -12.12
CA SER A 146 5.02 3.65 -11.76
C SER A 146 5.96 3.91 -10.57
N LEU A 147 6.20 2.90 -9.74
CA LEU A 147 7.15 2.94 -8.64
C LEU A 147 8.60 2.63 -9.07
N GLY A 148 8.80 2.22 -10.33
CA GLY A 148 10.11 1.89 -10.90
C GLY A 148 10.46 0.41 -10.84
N PHE A 149 9.50 -0.47 -10.57
CA PHE A 149 9.70 -1.90 -10.77
C PHE A 149 9.82 -2.22 -12.27
N ALA A 150 10.62 -3.24 -12.59
CA ALA A 150 10.72 -3.83 -13.91
C ALA A 150 10.08 -5.22 -13.92
N GLU A 151 9.48 -5.59 -15.06
CA GLU A 151 9.02 -6.97 -15.27
C GLU A 151 10.21 -7.92 -15.20
N PHE A 152 10.04 -9.01 -14.45
CA PHE A 152 11.08 -10.04 -14.30
C PHE A 152 10.67 -11.31 -15.04
N GLU A 153 9.62 -12.00 -14.57
CA GLU A 153 9.11 -13.21 -15.22
C GLU A 153 7.63 -13.45 -14.92
N VAL A 154 7.00 -14.32 -15.69
CA VAL A 154 5.64 -14.83 -15.42
C VAL A 154 5.74 -16.32 -15.11
N ILE A 155 5.18 -16.72 -13.96
CA ILE A 155 5.04 -18.13 -13.57
C ILE A 155 3.57 -18.50 -13.69
N GLU A 156 3.23 -19.22 -14.74
CA GLU A 156 1.82 -19.46 -15.10
C GLU A 156 1.07 -20.36 -14.11
N GLU A 157 1.76 -21.23 -13.41
CA GLU A 157 1.14 -22.24 -12.53
C GLU A 157 1.27 -21.95 -11.03
N LEU A 158 1.93 -20.86 -10.62
CA LEU A 158 2.18 -20.57 -9.20
C LEU A 158 0.89 -20.43 -8.40
N TRP A 159 -0.12 -19.79 -8.98
CA TRP A 159 -1.45 -19.57 -8.38
C TRP A 159 -2.57 -20.24 -9.20
N GLY A 160 -2.20 -21.22 -10.05
CA GLY A 160 -3.11 -21.86 -11.00
C GLY A 160 -3.18 -21.11 -12.32
N LYS A 161 -3.58 -21.82 -13.36
CA LYS A 161 -3.61 -21.31 -14.75
C LYS A 161 -4.49 -20.08 -14.95
N GLU A 162 -5.52 -19.94 -14.13
CA GLU A 162 -6.44 -18.79 -14.17
C GLU A 162 -5.79 -17.50 -13.64
N ASN A 163 -4.72 -17.62 -12.87
CA ASN A 163 -4.04 -16.51 -12.22
C ASN A 163 -2.53 -16.55 -12.46
N PRO A 164 -2.06 -16.37 -13.71
CA PRO A 164 -0.63 -16.32 -14.01
C PRO A 164 0.06 -15.26 -13.14
N CYS A 165 1.13 -15.66 -12.45
CA CYS A 165 1.83 -14.78 -11.53
C CYS A 165 2.88 -13.96 -12.28
N GLN A 166 2.73 -12.67 -12.34
CA GLN A 166 3.77 -11.72 -12.77
C GLN A 166 4.66 -11.37 -11.59
N ILE A 167 5.96 -11.55 -11.75
CA ILE A 167 6.98 -11.08 -10.82
C ILE A 167 7.57 -9.79 -11.37
N TYR A 168 7.61 -8.77 -10.51
CA TYR A 168 8.35 -7.53 -10.73
C TYR A 168 9.52 -7.44 -9.79
N VAL A 169 10.61 -6.78 -10.21
CA VAL A 169 11.81 -6.59 -9.41
C VAL A 169 12.35 -5.17 -9.54
N MET A 170 13.01 -4.70 -8.48
CA MET A 170 13.81 -3.47 -8.54
C MET A 170 15.11 -3.62 -7.75
N SER A 171 16.13 -2.87 -8.16
CA SER A 171 17.34 -2.66 -7.35
C SER A 171 17.06 -1.65 -6.25
N LEU A 172 17.64 -1.91 -5.08
CA LEU A 172 17.62 -1.00 -3.92
C LEU A 172 18.94 -0.24 -3.76
N LYS A 173 19.91 -0.52 -4.64
CA LYS A 173 21.23 0.14 -4.71
C LYS A 173 21.27 1.17 -5.81
#